data_418c67e2fece51ec37236eb975f1d57e
#
_entry.id   418c67e2fece51ec37236eb975f1d57e
#
_cell.length_a   1.000
_cell.length_b   1.000
_cell.length_c   1.000
_cell.angle_alpha   90.00
_cell.angle_beta   90.00
_cell.angle_gamma   90.00
#
_symmetry.space_group_name_H-M   'P 1'
#
loop_
_entity.id
_entity.type
_entity.pdbx_description
1 polymer ?
#
loop_
_entity_poly.entity_id
_entity_poly.type
_entity_poly.pdbx_seq_one_letter_code
_entity_poly.pdbx_strand_id
1 'polypeptide(L)'
;MAILAVTIAIWQLLRIPFEGSTRVALAHARDWIALERSLHIDIEPAILRFFHERDWLLDSARWFYANINEAAVIAFMAVARMLDAVRYPKLRTTFVLMHVPALAVLALYPLAPPHWVASMPFADGPPVHPSALRNETAAAVSLHFGGPVLIAAGALWLRPRAPLAWLTLLYPPLVFFVILGTGNHYVLDTLVGTACVAAGFVAAHMIHGPLPRSPSTAGWVRIALAGTGFGLLAFLINGGFIGELV
;
A
#
# COMPACT_ATOMS: atom_id res chain seq x y z
N MET A 1 -18.26 1.43 -5.45
CA MET A 1 -17.14 2.35 -5.73
C MET A 1 -17.17 3.58 -4.82
N ALA A 2 -18.30 4.29 -4.63
CA ALA A 2 -18.36 5.47 -3.76
C ALA A 2 -17.77 5.23 -2.34
N ILE A 3 -18.09 4.11 -1.70
CA ILE A 3 -17.55 3.76 -0.37
C ILE A 3 -16.01 3.71 -0.38
N LEU A 4 -15.38 3.19 -1.43
CA LEU A 4 -13.91 3.12 -1.51
C LEU A 4 -13.31 4.53 -1.61
N ALA A 5 -13.85 5.36 -2.50
CA ALA A 5 -13.40 6.74 -2.65
C ALA A 5 -13.57 7.53 -1.35
N VAL A 6 -14.72 7.38 -0.68
CA VAL A 6 -14.98 7.99 0.64
C VAL A 6 -14.01 7.46 1.69
N THR A 7 -13.72 6.15 1.71
CA THR A 7 -12.75 5.58 2.68
C THR A 7 -11.36 6.16 2.45
N ILE A 8 -10.89 6.25 1.20
CA ILE A 8 -9.60 6.84 0.88
C ILE A 8 -9.56 8.32 1.27
N ALA A 9 -10.61 9.09 0.93
CA ALA A 9 -10.68 10.51 1.30
C ALA A 9 -10.66 10.70 2.83
N ILE A 10 -11.45 9.92 3.57
CA ILE A 10 -11.48 9.94 5.03
C ILE A 10 -10.10 9.55 5.59
N TRP A 11 -9.45 8.51 5.05
CA TRP A 11 -8.10 8.12 5.46
C TRP A 11 -7.10 9.26 5.27
N GLN A 12 -7.09 9.91 4.11
CA GLN A 12 -6.19 11.03 3.83
C GLN A 12 -6.39 12.19 4.80
N LEU A 13 -7.62 12.46 5.21
CA LEU A 13 -7.95 13.52 6.17
C LEU A 13 -7.65 13.12 7.61
N LEU A 14 -8.03 11.90 8.01
CA LEU A 14 -7.88 11.45 9.41
C LEU A 14 -6.43 11.21 9.82
N ARG A 15 -5.52 10.90 8.91
CA ARG A 15 -4.11 10.69 9.25
C ARG A 15 -3.36 11.97 9.59
N ILE A 16 -3.84 13.14 9.10
CA ILE A 16 -3.17 14.44 9.31
C ILE A 16 -3.05 14.82 10.79
N PRO A 17 -4.13 14.77 11.61
CA PRO A 17 -4.08 15.16 13.03
C PRO A 17 -3.15 14.27 13.88
N PHE A 18 -2.77 13.10 13.38
CA PHE A 18 -1.89 12.17 14.12
C PHE A 18 -0.41 12.33 13.75
N GLU A 19 -0.03 13.42 13.08
CA GLU A 19 1.37 13.73 12.87
C GLU A 19 2.07 13.99 14.19
N GLY A 20 3.07 13.18 14.48
CA GLY A 20 3.88 13.30 15.68
C GLY A 20 5.01 14.31 15.53
N SER A 21 5.63 14.71 16.65
CA SER A 21 6.82 15.55 16.58
C SER A 21 7.97 14.78 15.89
N THR A 22 8.72 15.48 15.03
CA THR A 22 9.89 14.94 14.33
C THR A 22 10.88 14.27 15.27
N ARG A 23 11.11 14.86 16.46
CA ARG A 23 12.01 14.30 17.46
C ARG A 23 11.57 12.93 17.96
N VAL A 24 10.28 12.77 18.28
CA VAL A 24 9.72 11.49 18.74
C VAL A 24 9.74 10.47 17.60
N ALA A 25 9.33 10.86 16.39
CA ALA A 25 9.32 9.99 15.23
C ALA A 25 10.72 9.47 14.87
N LEU A 26 11.76 10.31 14.96
CA LEU A 26 13.16 9.91 14.79
C LEU A 26 13.69 9.02 15.91
N ALA A 27 13.23 9.20 17.16
CA ALA A 27 13.58 8.29 18.25
C ALA A 27 13.01 6.90 17.99
N HIS A 28 11.71 6.81 17.66
CA HIS A 28 11.08 5.54 17.30
C HIS A 28 11.74 4.88 16.07
N ALA A 29 12.17 5.66 15.09
CA ALA A 29 12.87 5.13 13.91
C ALA A 29 14.21 4.46 14.29
N ARG A 30 14.95 5.03 15.26
CA ARG A 30 16.20 4.40 15.76
C ARG A 30 15.92 3.10 16.50
N ASP A 31 14.86 3.06 17.32
CA ASP A 31 14.44 1.85 18.03
C ASP A 31 14.00 0.77 17.04
N TRP A 32 13.29 1.18 15.98
CA TRP A 32 12.82 0.30 14.91
C TRP A 32 13.99 -0.33 14.15
N ILE A 33 14.95 0.49 13.72
CA ILE A 33 16.19 0.02 13.07
C ILE A 33 17.00 -0.90 14.00
N ALA A 34 17.08 -0.59 15.29
CA ALA A 34 17.76 -1.44 16.26
C ALA A 34 17.08 -2.81 16.39
N LEU A 35 15.74 -2.83 16.38
CA LEU A 35 14.97 -4.06 16.38
C LEU A 35 15.20 -4.89 15.10
N GLU A 36 15.14 -4.27 13.91
CA GLU A 36 15.40 -4.96 12.64
C GLU A 36 16.80 -5.56 12.59
N ARG A 37 17.80 -4.82 13.07
CA ARG A 37 19.18 -5.33 13.21
C ARG A 37 19.27 -6.52 14.16
N SER A 38 18.58 -6.47 15.31
CA SER A 38 18.57 -7.60 16.26
C SER A 38 17.92 -8.84 15.67
N LEU A 39 16.96 -8.66 14.76
CA LEU A 39 16.28 -9.73 14.03
C LEU A 39 17.01 -10.14 12.73
N HIS A 40 18.10 -9.47 12.37
CA HIS A 40 18.87 -9.69 11.14
C HIS A 40 18.03 -9.52 9.86
N ILE A 41 17.10 -8.55 9.85
CA ILE A 41 16.21 -8.23 8.73
C ILE A 41 16.40 -6.80 8.20
N ASP A 42 17.40 -6.06 8.66
CA ASP A 42 17.74 -4.68 8.27
C ASP A 42 18.36 -4.61 6.87
N ILE A 43 17.56 -4.92 5.85
CA ILE A 43 17.99 -4.96 4.43
C ILE A 43 17.83 -3.63 3.71
N GLU A 44 17.17 -2.63 4.31
CA GLU A 44 16.92 -1.31 3.74
C GLU A 44 18.20 -0.63 3.22
N PRO A 45 19.33 -0.62 3.97
CA PRO A 45 20.53 0.03 3.50
C PRO A 45 21.09 -0.55 2.19
N ALA A 46 20.90 -1.86 1.99
CA ALA A 46 21.35 -2.52 0.75
C ALA A 46 20.41 -2.20 -0.42
N ILE A 47 19.10 -2.23 -0.19
CA ILE A 47 18.09 -1.93 -1.19
C ILE A 47 18.16 -0.44 -1.59
N LEU A 48 18.29 0.48 -0.62
CA LEU A 48 18.46 1.90 -0.89
C LEU A 48 19.67 2.14 -1.81
N ARG A 49 20.84 1.56 -1.49
CA ARG A 49 22.02 1.69 -2.36
C ARG A 49 21.74 1.18 -3.76
N PHE A 50 21.15 0.00 -3.88
CA PHE A 50 20.84 -0.60 -5.18
C PHE A 50 19.97 0.29 -6.07
N PHE A 51 18.96 0.96 -5.48
CA PHE A 51 18.06 1.86 -6.21
C PHE A 51 18.74 3.21 -6.52
N HIS A 52 19.40 3.82 -5.54
CA HIS A 52 20.00 5.15 -5.69
C HIS A 52 21.25 5.17 -6.59
N GLU A 53 21.91 4.04 -6.79
CA GLU A 53 23.00 3.91 -7.78
C GLU A 53 22.48 3.82 -9.23
N ARG A 54 21.16 3.84 -9.44
CA ARG A 54 20.50 3.66 -10.74
C ARG A 54 19.33 4.64 -10.89
N ASP A 55 19.61 5.84 -11.35
CA ASP A 55 18.63 6.93 -11.45
C ASP A 55 17.33 6.49 -12.11
N TRP A 56 17.40 5.78 -13.25
CA TRP A 56 16.22 5.30 -13.96
C TRP A 56 15.35 4.36 -13.11
N LEU A 57 15.95 3.54 -12.23
CA LEU A 57 15.24 2.62 -11.37
C LEU A 57 14.58 3.36 -10.21
N LEU A 58 15.30 4.29 -9.60
CA LEU A 58 14.81 5.13 -8.53
C LEU A 58 13.63 6.00 -9.00
N ASP A 59 13.76 6.65 -10.15
CA ASP A 59 12.70 7.49 -10.73
C ASP A 59 11.46 6.66 -11.10
N SER A 60 11.67 5.48 -11.68
CA SER A 60 10.58 4.53 -11.95
C SER A 60 9.88 4.09 -10.67
N ALA A 61 10.64 3.80 -9.61
CA ALA A 61 10.10 3.40 -8.32
C ALA A 61 9.31 4.53 -7.64
N ARG A 62 9.83 5.76 -7.68
CA ARG A 62 9.14 6.96 -7.16
C ARG A 62 7.84 7.21 -7.90
N TRP A 63 7.88 7.14 -9.23
CA TRP A 63 6.67 7.27 -10.05
C TRP A 63 5.65 6.19 -9.75
N PHE A 64 6.10 4.93 -9.66
CA PHE A 64 5.24 3.79 -9.32
C PHE A 64 4.60 3.96 -7.93
N TYR A 65 5.41 4.33 -6.93
CA TYR A 65 4.95 4.59 -5.57
C TYR A 65 3.86 5.67 -5.53
N ALA A 66 4.06 6.76 -6.25
CA ALA A 66 3.15 7.90 -6.24
C ALA A 66 1.83 7.63 -6.99
N ASN A 67 1.85 6.77 -8.04
CA ASN A 67 0.74 6.72 -9.00
C ASN A 67 0.03 5.36 -9.08
N ILE A 68 0.76 4.26 -8.91
CA ILE A 68 0.21 2.93 -9.26
C ILE A 68 -0.47 2.26 -8.08
N ASN A 69 0.07 2.39 -6.88
CA ASN A 69 -0.35 1.53 -5.79
C ASN A 69 -1.82 1.71 -5.37
N GLU A 70 -2.27 2.96 -5.18
CA GLU A 70 -3.68 3.24 -4.86
C GLU A 70 -4.60 2.91 -6.05
N ALA A 71 -4.16 3.25 -7.27
CA ALA A 71 -4.89 2.94 -8.49
C ALA A 71 -5.10 1.43 -8.67
N ALA A 72 -4.08 0.61 -8.38
CA ALA A 72 -4.17 -0.84 -8.46
C ALA A 72 -5.20 -1.42 -7.48
N VAL A 73 -5.25 -0.91 -6.24
CA VAL A 73 -6.26 -1.34 -5.26
C VAL A 73 -7.67 -0.97 -5.74
N ILE A 74 -7.87 0.24 -6.24
CA ILE A 74 -9.18 0.69 -6.77
C ILE A 74 -9.59 -0.17 -7.96
N ALA A 75 -8.68 -0.41 -8.92
CA ALA A 75 -8.91 -1.24 -10.08
C ALA A 75 -9.26 -2.68 -9.68
N PHE A 76 -8.49 -3.27 -8.76
CA PHE A 76 -8.78 -4.60 -8.23
C PHE A 76 -10.16 -4.67 -7.58
N MET A 77 -10.54 -3.68 -6.79
CA MET A 77 -11.86 -3.66 -6.14
C MET A 77 -13.00 -3.53 -7.14
N ALA A 78 -12.79 -2.77 -8.23
CA ALA A 78 -13.77 -2.70 -9.32
C ALA A 78 -13.93 -4.05 -10.02
N VAL A 79 -12.81 -4.70 -10.36
CA VAL A 79 -12.77 -6.04 -10.95
C VAL A 79 -13.42 -7.08 -10.01
N ALA A 80 -13.08 -7.06 -8.72
CA ALA A 80 -13.65 -7.96 -7.72
C ALA A 80 -15.19 -7.82 -7.65
N ARG A 81 -15.71 -6.59 -7.73
CA ARG A 81 -17.16 -6.33 -7.78
C ARG A 81 -17.83 -6.93 -9.01
N MET A 82 -17.15 -6.89 -10.15
CA MET A 82 -17.67 -7.45 -11.41
C MET A 82 -17.59 -8.98 -11.42
N LEU A 83 -16.56 -9.55 -10.81
CA LEU A 83 -16.32 -10.99 -10.75
C LEU A 83 -17.27 -11.71 -9.80
N ASP A 84 -17.48 -11.15 -8.61
CA ASP A 84 -18.22 -11.81 -7.56
C ASP A 84 -18.95 -10.79 -6.68
N ALA A 85 -20.15 -10.43 -7.10
CA ALA A 85 -21.01 -9.49 -6.37
C ALA A 85 -21.41 -10.00 -4.98
N VAL A 86 -21.39 -11.33 -4.74
CA VAL A 86 -21.75 -11.95 -3.47
C VAL A 86 -20.63 -11.84 -2.45
N ARG A 87 -19.37 -12.04 -2.89
CA ARG A 87 -18.19 -11.97 -2.02
C ARG A 87 -17.61 -10.57 -1.87
N TYR A 88 -17.83 -9.72 -2.86
CA TYR A 88 -17.32 -8.35 -2.87
C TYR A 88 -17.63 -7.53 -1.60
N PRO A 89 -18.83 -7.59 -0.98
CA PRO A 89 -19.11 -6.84 0.25
C PRO A 89 -18.12 -7.16 1.37
N LYS A 90 -17.72 -8.43 1.53
CA LYS A 90 -16.75 -8.83 2.54
C LYS A 90 -15.35 -8.25 2.24
N LEU A 91 -14.90 -8.33 0.98
CA LEU A 91 -13.63 -7.76 0.55
C LEU A 91 -13.61 -6.23 0.75
N ARG A 92 -14.71 -5.56 0.37
CA ARG A 92 -14.88 -4.12 0.60
C ARG A 92 -14.83 -3.77 2.09
N THR A 93 -15.50 -4.54 2.94
CA THR A 93 -15.49 -4.34 4.39
C THR A 93 -14.09 -4.57 4.96
N THR A 94 -13.35 -5.57 4.46
CA THR A 94 -11.93 -5.78 4.79
C THR A 94 -11.12 -4.53 4.48
N PHE A 95 -11.25 -3.97 3.27
CA PHE A 95 -10.57 -2.74 2.88
C PHE A 95 -10.90 -1.57 3.79
N VAL A 96 -12.17 -1.37 4.14
CA VAL A 96 -12.56 -0.28 5.07
C VAL A 96 -11.95 -0.50 6.46
N LEU A 97 -12.10 -1.71 7.01
CA LEU A 97 -11.74 -2.00 8.39
C LEU A 97 -10.24 -2.16 8.62
N MET A 98 -9.42 -2.43 7.58
CA MET A 98 -7.96 -2.45 7.74
C MET A 98 -7.39 -1.06 8.11
N HIS A 99 -8.10 0.03 7.79
CA HIS A 99 -7.68 1.38 8.14
C HIS A 99 -7.87 1.71 9.63
N VAL A 100 -8.74 0.99 10.33
CA VAL A 100 -8.98 1.24 11.77
C VAL A 100 -7.75 0.95 12.63
N PRO A 101 -7.16 -0.27 12.60
CA PRO A 101 -5.92 -0.52 13.33
C PRO A 101 -4.76 0.32 12.78
N ALA A 102 -4.73 0.64 11.48
CA ALA A 102 -3.72 1.51 10.91
C ALA A 102 -3.76 2.92 11.54
N LEU A 103 -4.94 3.53 11.69
CA LEU A 103 -5.09 4.81 12.39
C LEU A 103 -4.66 4.72 13.86
N ALA A 104 -4.96 3.63 14.55
CA ALA A 104 -4.53 3.43 15.93
C ALA A 104 -2.99 3.38 16.03
N VAL A 105 -2.33 2.68 15.11
CA VAL A 105 -0.85 2.65 15.06
C VAL A 105 -0.30 4.05 14.81
N LEU A 106 -0.81 4.80 13.84
CA LEU A 106 -0.34 6.16 13.55
C LEU A 106 -0.53 7.11 14.73
N ALA A 107 -1.66 7.00 15.44
CA ALA A 107 -1.96 7.84 16.60
C ALA A 107 -1.03 7.54 17.80
N LEU A 108 -0.64 6.29 17.98
CA LEU A 108 0.14 5.83 19.14
C LEU A 108 1.63 5.79 18.89
N TYR A 109 2.06 5.64 17.64
CA TYR A 109 3.46 5.41 17.29
C TYR A 109 3.87 6.16 16.03
N PRO A 110 4.07 7.49 16.10
CA PRO A 110 4.62 8.26 14.99
C PRO A 110 6.03 7.77 14.68
N LEU A 111 6.30 7.46 13.41
CA LEU A 111 7.56 6.89 12.95
C LEU A 111 8.08 7.68 11.75
N ALA A 112 9.34 8.14 11.84
CA ALA A 112 10.01 8.79 10.73
C ALA A 112 10.40 7.77 9.65
N PRO A 113 10.27 8.10 8.36
CA PRO A 113 10.70 7.21 7.29
C PRO A 113 12.23 7.07 7.25
N PRO A 114 12.76 5.99 6.62
CA PRO A 114 14.20 5.74 6.51
C PRO A 114 15.00 6.93 5.97
N HIS A 115 14.51 7.63 4.94
CA HIS A 115 15.21 8.76 4.33
C HIS A 115 15.39 9.98 5.25
N TRP A 116 14.73 10.03 6.42
CA TRP A 116 15.00 11.07 7.43
C TRP A 116 16.11 10.69 8.40
N VAL A 117 16.48 9.41 8.49
CA VAL A 117 17.39 8.92 9.53
C VAL A 117 18.84 9.01 9.05
N ALA A 118 19.63 9.86 9.64
CA ALA A 118 21.01 10.16 9.23
C ALA A 118 21.95 8.94 9.15
N SER A 119 21.63 7.82 9.79
CA SER A 119 22.39 6.58 9.68
C SER A 119 22.01 5.72 8.46
N MET A 120 20.97 6.10 7.72
CA MET A 120 20.58 5.44 6.47
C MET A 120 21.34 6.03 5.27
N PRO A 121 21.66 5.21 4.26
CA PRO A 121 22.21 5.71 3.00
C PRO A 121 21.25 6.70 2.34
N PHE A 122 21.78 7.77 1.74
CA PHE A 122 21.04 8.79 1.00
C PHE A 122 19.94 9.48 1.82
N ALA A 123 20.13 9.58 3.15
CA ALA A 123 19.23 10.31 4.00
C ALA A 123 19.29 11.81 3.68
N ASP A 124 18.13 12.41 3.44
CA ASP A 124 17.96 13.84 3.18
C ASP A 124 17.39 14.60 4.41
N GLY A 125 17.02 13.85 5.46
CA GLY A 125 16.45 14.38 6.69
C GLY A 125 14.98 14.80 6.57
N PRO A 126 14.39 15.32 7.66
CA PRO A 126 13.02 15.80 7.64
C PRO A 126 12.87 17.03 6.74
N PRO A 127 11.73 17.21 6.06
CA PRO A 127 11.52 18.34 5.17
C PRO A 127 11.57 19.67 5.93
N VAL A 128 12.22 20.68 5.35
CA VAL A 128 12.32 22.02 5.91
C VAL A 128 10.92 22.68 6.00
N HIS A 129 10.06 22.37 5.02
CA HIS A 129 8.68 22.83 4.95
C HIS A 129 7.75 21.61 4.86
N PRO A 130 7.29 21.05 6.02
CA PRO A 130 6.39 19.90 6.01
C PRO A 130 5.05 20.28 5.35
N SER A 131 4.47 19.33 4.64
CA SER A 131 3.18 19.53 4.00
C SER A 131 2.04 19.56 5.03
N ALA A 132 1.23 20.62 5.03
CA ALA A 132 0.03 20.68 5.87
C ALA A 132 -1.05 19.63 5.51
N LEU A 133 -0.91 18.97 4.35
CA LEU A 133 -1.88 17.98 3.84
C LEU A 133 -1.38 16.53 3.94
N ARG A 134 -0.19 16.31 4.53
CA ARG A 134 0.41 14.98 4.65
C ARG A 134 0.86 14.74 6.08
N ASN A 135 0.66 13.52 6.57
CA ASN A 135 1.34 13.06 7.79
C ASN A 135 2.69 12.48 7.38
N GLU A 136 3.75 13.24 7.62
CA GLU A 136 5.11 12.87 7.25
C GLU A 136 5.71 11.83 8.22
N THR A 137 5.11 11.64 9.40
CA THR A 137 5.55 10.64 10.41
C THR A 137 4.75 9.35 10.38
N ALA A 138 4.15 9.02 9.24
CA ALA A 138 3.24 7.90 9.07
C ALA A 138 3.92 6.58 8.62
N ALA A 139 5.24 6.43 8.83
CA ALA A 139 5.96 5.24 8.35
C ALA A 139 5.62 3.95 9.11
N ALA A 140 5.07 4.02 10.34
CA ALA A 140 4.82 2.86 11.21
C ALA A 140 3.84 1.82 10.65
N VAL A 141 3.09 2.15 9.62
CA VAL A 141 2.14 1.24 8.97
C VAL A 141 2.18 1.41 7.45
N SER A 142 2.67 0.39 6.76
CA SER A 142 2.69 0.42 5.30
C SER A 142 1.37 -0.09 4.71
N LEU A 143 0.39 0.79 4.54
CA LEU A 143 -0.79 0.47 3.73
C LEU A 143 -0.45 0.40 2.24
N HIS A 144 0.68 0.98 1.81
CA HIS A 144 1.24 0.76 0.48
C HIS A 144 1.59 -0.71 0.24
N PHE A 145 2.03 -1.43 1.29
CA PHE A 145 2.22 -2.88 1.23
C PHE A 145 0.94 -3.65 1.53
N GLY A 146 0.11 -3.19 2.47
CA GLY A 146 -1.18 -3.80 2.79
C GLY A 146 -2.12 -3.91 1.60
N GLY A 147 -2.16 -2.91 0.71
CA GLY A 147 -2.93 -2.93 -0.53
C GLY A 147 -2.59 -4.11 -1.45
N PRO A 148 -1.33 -4.29 -1.85
CA PRO A 148 -0.84 -5.47 -2.56
C PRO A 148 -1.18 -6.81 -1.90
N VAL A 149 -1.04 -6.92 -0.58
CA VAL A 149 -1.43 -8.12 0.17
C VAL A 149 -2.95 -8.37 0.04
N LEU A 150 -3.77 -7.32 0.16
CA LEU A 150 -5.21 -7.42 -0.04
C LEU A 150 -5.56 -7.86 -1.47
N ILE A 151 -4.85 -7.36 -2.49
CA ILE A 151 -5.04 -7.74 -3.89
C ILE A 151 -4.72 -9.23 -4.06
N ALA A 152 -3.55 -9.68 -3.63
CA ALA A 152 -3.10 -11.05 -3.81
C ALA A 152 -4.01 -12.04 -3.05
N ALA A 153 -4.26 -11.80 -1.76
CA ALA A 153 -5.13 -12.63 -0.94
C ALA A 153 -6.58 -12.63 -1.46
N GLY A 154 -7.09 -11.46 -1.83
CA GLY A 154 -8.43 -11.28 -2.36
C GLY A 154 -8.63 -11.97 -3.71
N ALA A 155 -7.66 -11.87 -4.62
CA ALA A 155 -7.71 -12.54 -5.94
C ALA A 155 -7.74 -14.06 -5.78
N LEU A 156 -6.86 -14.62 -4.97
CA LEU A 156 -6.83 -16.06 -4.68
C LEU A 156 -8.10 -16.53 -3.97
N TRP A 157 -8.61 -15.74 -3.03
CA TRP A 157 -9.86 -16.07 -2.35
C TRP A 157 -11.08 -16.06 -3.29
N LEU A 158 -11.12 -15.09 -4.23
CA LEU A 158 -12.21 -15.00 -5.22
C LEU A 158 -12.10 -16.07 -6.30
N ARG A 159 -10.90 -16.36 -6.79
CA ARG A 159 -10.64 -17.19 -7.97
C ARG A 159 -9.41 -18.11 -7.82
N PRO A 160 -9.41 -19.06 -6.85
CA PRO A 160 -8.23 -19.87 -6.53
C PRO A 160 -7.72 -20.76 -7.68
N ARG A 161 -8.59 -21.06 -8.69
CA ARG A 161 -8.23 -21.88 -9.85
C ARG A 161 -7.76 -21.08 -11.05
N ALA A 162 -7.80 -19.76 -10.98
CA ALA A 162 -7.43 -18.93 -12.11
C ALA A 162 -5.93 -18.61 -12.10
N PRO A 163 -5.18 -18.88 -13.17
CA PRO A 163 -3.74 -18.59 -13.25
C PRO A 163 -3.43 -17.11 -12.95
N LEU A 164 -4.26 -16.19 -13.44
CA LEU A 164 -4.09 -14.77 -13.21
C LEU A 164 -4.18 -14.39 -11.73
N ALA A 165 -4.98 -15.11 -10.92
CA ALA A 165 -5.03 -14.87 -9.47
C ALA A 165 -3.69 -15.22 -8.80
N TRP A 166 -2.97 -16.23 -9.28
CA TRP A 166 -1.64 -16.59 -8.78
C TRP A 166 -0.57 -15.57 -9.19
N LEU A 167 -0.70 -14.94 -10.36
CA LEU A 167 0.22 -13.89 -10.78
C LEU A 167 0.15 -12.66 -9.87
N THR A 168 -0.98 -12.42 -9.19
CA THR A 168 -1.07 -11.33 -8.20
C THR A 168 -0.13 -11.52 -7.00
N LEU A 169 0.38 -12.72 -6.75
CA LEU A 169 1.39 -12.97 -5.71
C LEU A 169 2.74 -12.29 -6.00
N LEU A 170 3.01 -11.90 -7.24
CA LEU A 170 4.21 -11.15 -7.61
C LEU A 170 4.10 -9.66 -7.23
N TYR A 171 2.88 -9.17 -6.97
CA TYR A 171 2.67 -7.76 -6.69
C TYR A 171 3.18 -7.31 -5.31
N PRO A 172 2.92 -8.03 -4.19
CA PRO A 172 3.50 -7.67 -2.89
C PRO A 172 5.04 -7.61 -2.90
N PRO A 173 5.81 -8.60 -3.42
CA PRO A 173 7.26 -8.50 -3.53
C PRO A 173 7.73 -7.28 -4.35
N LEU A 174 7.07 -7.00 -5.48
CA LEU A 174 7.39 -5.82 -6.29
C LEU A 174 7.24 -4.53 -5.46
N VAL A 175 6.10 -4.36 -4.81
CA VAL A 175 5.85 -3.16 -4.00
C VAL A 175 6.78 -3.11 -2.78
N PHE A 176 7.11 -4.24 -2.18
CA PHE A 176 8.09 -4.32 -1.09
C PHE A 176 9.43 -3.67 -1.49
N PHE A 177 9.99 -4.07 -2.64
CA PHE A 177 11.24 -3.47 -3.13
C PHE A 177 11.08 -1.99 -3.48
N VAL A 178 9.96 -1.59 -4.05
CA VAL A 178 9.69 -0.17 -4.38
C VAL A 178 9.66 0.70 -3.12
N ILE A 179 8.92 0.30 -2.08
CA ILE A 179 8.76 1.12 -0.86
C ILE A 179 10.05 1.22 -0.04
N LEU A 180 10.86 0.15 -0.03
CA LEU A 180 12.19 0.17 0.60
C LEU A 180 13.19 0.95 -0.24
N GLY A 181 13.22 0.75 -1.57
CA GLY A 181 14.13 1.42 -2.48
C GLY A 181 13.92 2.93 -2.59
N THR A 182 12.70 3.40 -2.33
CA THR A 182 12.37 4.83 -2.24
C THR A 182 12.61 5.43 -0.84
N GLY A 183 12.99 4.61 0.15
CA GLY A 183 13.27 5.07 1.51
C GLY A 183 12.04 5.51 2.32
N ASN A 184 10.84 5.11 1.91
CA ASN A 184 9.61 5.52 2.59
C ASN A 184 9.21 4.58 3.74
N HIS A 185 9.65 3.32 3.71
CA HIS A 185 9.21 2.28 4.62
C HIS A 185 10.35 1.36 5.08
N TYR A 186 10.11 0.65 6.18
CA TYR A 186 10.96 -0.39 6.76
C TYR A 186 10.39 -1.78 6.45
N VAL A 187 11.15 -2.84 6.73
CA VAL A 187 10.65 -4.23 6.64
C VAL A 187 9.53 -4.48 7.64
N LEU A 188 9.70 -4.05 8.89
CA LEU A 188 8.72 -4.28 9.95
C LEU A 188 7.38 -3.61 9.70
N ASP A 189 7.34 -2.43 9.10
CA ASP A 189 6.06 -1.75 8.84
C ASP A 189 5.22 -2.45 7.76
N THR A 190 5.86 -3.25 6.90
CA THR A 190 5.16 -4.12 5.97
C THR A 190 4.41 -5.24 6.69
N LEU A 191 4.99 -5.75 7.78
CA LEU A 191 4.33 -6.74 8.65
C LEU A 191 3.14 -6.11 9.36
N VAL A 192 3.30 -4.86 9.86
CA VAL A 192 2.19 -4.11 10.47
C VAL A 192 1.07 -3.86 9.46
N GLY A 193 1.40 -3.44 8.23
CA GLY A 193 0.42 -3.28 7.16
C GLY A 193 -0.32 -4.58 6.83
N THR A 194 0.41 -5.70 6.78
CA THR A 194 -0.17 -7.03 6.59
C THR A 194 -1.11 -7.41 7.75
N ALA A 195 -0.71 -7.15 8.98
CA ALA A 195 -1.53 -7.40 10.16
C ALA A 195 -2.82 -6.56 10.15
N CYS A 196 -2.78 -5.31 9.67
CA CYS A 196 -3.96 -4.48 9.48
C CYS A 196 -4.94 -5.10 8.46
N VAL A 197 -4.43 -5.65 7.35
CA VAL A 197 -5.28 -6.38 6.38
C VAL A 197 -5.90 -7.62 7.01
N ALA A 198 -5.12 -8.40 7.75
CA ALA A 198 -5.62 -9.58 8.44
C ALA A 198 -6.70 -9.23 9.47
N ALA A 199 -6.49 -8.19 10.28
CA ALA A 199 -7.48 -7.69 11.24
C ALA A 199 -8.77 -7.23 10.54
N GLY A 200 -8.65 -6.49 9.44
CA GLY A 200 -9.78 -6.09 8.61
C GLY A 200 -10.54 -7.28 8.04
N PHE A 201 -9.84 -8.33 7.60
CA PHE A 201 -10.46 -9.56 7.10
C PHE A 201 -11.19 -10.33 8.20
N VAL A 202 -10.60 -10.46 9.39
CA VAL A 202 -11.25 -11.09 10.54
C VAL A 202 -12.51 -10.33 10.93
N ALA A 203 -12.44 -9.02 11.06
CA ALA A 203 -13.60 -8.19 11.38
C ALA A 203 -14.70 -8.29 10.30
N ALA A 204 -14.32 -8.27 9.02
CA ALA A 204 -15.25 -8.49 7.91
C ALA A 204 -15.86 -9.91 7.96
N HIS A 205 -15.09 -10.92 8.40
CA HIS A 205 -15.62 -12.27 8.60
C HIS A 205 -16.65 -12.34 9.72
N MET A 206 -16.43 -11.64 10.80
CA MET A 206 -17.39 -11.57 11.91
C MET A 206 -18.71 -10.88 11.48
N ILE A 207 -18.63 -9.87 10.62
CA ILE A 207 -19.80 -9.13 10.12
C ILE A 207 -20.59 -9.94 9.09
N HIS A 208 -19.90 -10.54 8.12
CA HIS A 208 -20.54 -11.20 6.97
C HIS A 208 -20.70 -12.71 7.11
N GLY A 209 -20.07 -13.30 8.12
CA GLY A 209 -20.07 -14.75 8.32
C GLY A 209 -19.32 -15.54 7.22
N PRO A 210 -19.45 -16.88 7.20
CA PRO A 210 -18.97 -17.73 6.12
C PRO A 210 -19.79 -17.49 4.85
N LEU A 211 -19.09 -17.26 3.73
CA LEU A 211 -19.74 -17.05 2.44
C LEU A 211 -19.73 -18.33 1.58
N PRO A 212 -20.72 -18.53 0.69
CA PRO A 212 -20.77 -19.69 -0.18
C PRO A 212 -19.54 -19.80 -1.08
N ARG A 213 -19.20 -21.03 -1.51
CA ARG A 213 -18.12 -21.30 -2.46
C ARG A 213 -18.39 -20.62 -3.80
N SER A 214 -17.34 -20.07 -4.43
CA SER A 214 -17.45 -19.29 -5.67
C SER A 214 -18.07 -20.06 -6.83
N PRO A 215 -18.98 -19.48 -7.61
CA PRO A 215 -19.39 -20.00 -8.89
C PRO A 215 -18.35 -19.77 -10.01
N SER A 216 -18.55 -20.44 -11.12
CA SER A 216 -17.66 -20.74 -12.24
C SER A 216 -16.96 -19.57 -12.99
N THR A 217 -16.06 -19.99 -13.86
CA THR A 217 -15.00 -19.32 -14.64
C THR A 217 -15.44 -18.28 -15.72
N ALA A 218 -16.71 -17.97 -15.91
CA ALA A 218 -17.20 -17.20 -17.06
C ALA A 218 -16.92 -15.68 -17.10
N GLY A 219 -16.19 -15.13 -16.12
CA GLY A 219 -15.98 -13.67 -15.97
C GLY A 219 -14.70 -13.08 -16.57
N TRP A 220 -13.73 -13.91 -16.98
CA TRP A 220 -12.35 -13.46 -17.28
C TRP A 220 -12.22 -12.60 -18.55
N VAL A 221 -13.03 -12.85 -19.59
CA VAL A 221 -12.98 -12.05 -20.83
C VAL A 221 -13.40 -10.60 -20.60
N ARG A 222 -14.37 -10.38 -19.68
CA ARG A 222 -14.80 -9.02 -19.32
C ARG A 222 -13.75 -8.24 -18.54
N ILE A 223 -12.85 -8.93 -17.81
CA ILE A 223 -11.79 -8.34 -16.99
C ILE A 223 -10.62 -7.87 -17.85
N ALA A 224 -10.20 -8.68 -18.84
CA ALA A 224 -9.13 -8.30 -19.75
C ALA A 224 -9.48 -6.99 -20.48
N LEU A 225 -10.74 -6.83 -20.89
CA LEU A 225 -11.24 -5.62 -21.54
C LEU A 225 -11.32 -4.39 -20.58
N ALA A 226 -11.66 -4.60 -19.31
CA ALA A 226 -11.73 -3.53 -18.33
C ALA A 226 -10.33 -3.10 -17.84
N GLY A 227 -9.40 -4.04 -17.66
CA GLY A 227 -8.04 -3.77 -17.19
C GLY A 227 -7.21 -2.98 -18.19
N THR A 228 -7.34 -3.28 -19.50
CA THR A 228 -6.69 -2.51 -20.57
C THR A 228 -7.24 -1.08 -20.68
N GLY A 229 -8.56 -0.91 -20.50
CA GLY A 229 -9.19 0.42 -20.50
C GLY A 229 -8.78 1.28 -19.30
N PHE A 230 -8.61 0.68 -18.12
CA PHE A 230 -8.23 1.43 -16.91
C PHE A 230 -6.74 1.78 -16.89
N GLY A 231 -5.87 0.91 -17.38
CA GLY A 231 -4.44 1.20 -17.55
C GLY A 231 -4.21 2.34 -18.54
N LEU A 232 -4.97 2.36 -19.66
CA LEU A 232 -4.93 3.43 -20.64
C LEU A 232 -5.45 4.76 -20.06
N LEU A 233 -6.54 4.72 -19.29
CA LEU A 233 -7.12 5.90 -18.66
C LEU A 233 -6.17 6.49 -17.58
N ALA A 234 -5.54 5.66 -16.76
CA ALA A 234 -4.54 6.10 -15.78
C ALA A 234 -3.30 6.70 -16.46
N PHE A 235 -2.85 6.13 -17.58
CA PHE A 235 -1.77 6.67 -18.39
C PHE A 235 -2.13 8.03 -19.02
N LEU A 236 -3.35 8.18 -19.54
CA LEU A 236 -3.84 9.41 -20.15
C LEU A 236 -4.07 10.53 -19.12
N ILE A 237 -4.50 10.20 -17.90
CA ILE A 237 -4.74 11.17 -16.83
C ILE A 237 -3.43 11.66 -16.18
N ASN A 238 -2.40 10.77 -16.04
CA ASN A 238 -1.20 11.06 -15.27
C ASN A 238 0.04 11.47 -16.06
N GLY A 239 -0.03 11.74 -17.34
CA GLY A 239 1.18 12.30 -17.94
C GLY A 239 1.47 11.99 -19.39
N GLY A 240 0.64 11.21 -20.05
CA GLY A 240 0.80 11.02 -21.48
C GLY A 240 0.35 12.24 -22.29
N PHE A 241 -0.46 13.15 -21.71
CA PHE A 241 -1.06 14.24 -22.48
C PHE A 241 -1.13 15.61 -21.76
N ILE A 242 -0.87 15.67 -20.46
CA ILE A 242 -0.99 16.94 -19.69
C ILE A 242 0.36 17.48 -19.23
N GLY A 243 1.43 16.67 -19.24
CA GLY A 243 2.79 17.08 -18.84
C GLY A 243 3.51 17.99 -19.86
N GLU A 244 2.98 18.17 -21.05
CA GLU A 244 3.54 19.07 -22.07
C GLU A 244 2.75 20.39 -22.26
N LEU A 245 1.76 20.66 -21.42
CA LEU A 245 0.88 21.84 -21.53
C LEU A 245 0.93 22.79 -20.32
N VAL A 246 1.88 22.62 -19.38
CA VAL A 246 2.12 23.58 -18.29
C VAL A 246 3.58 23.97 -18.20
#